data_061518e4e27ab458d2d6b3ee266045b5
#
_entry.id   061518e4e27ab458d2d6b3ee266045b5
#
_cell.length_a   1.000
_cell.length_b   1.000
_cell.length_c   1.000
_cell.angle_alpha   90.00
_cell.angle_beta   90.00
_cell.angle_gamma   90.00
#
_symmetry.space_group_name_H-M   'P 1'
#
loop_
_entity.id
_entity.type
_entity.pdbx_description
1 polymer ?
#
loop_
_entity_poly.entity_id
_entity_poly.type
_entity_poly.pdbx_seq_one_letter_code
_entity_poly.pdbx_strand_id
1 'polypeptide(L)'
;MFLGWATSSILHMNILVTNDDGFDNPGIWALAKAVRSLGEVTVVAPVDNQSGTGCSISFRKSVNVDQVTSKLDGVNCFAVNGTPADSVILGSKYIFKDDVDVVVSGINPGFNTSRNMFISGTFGAAIIASALGMRACAFSMDAMDHVNDFTVANVITAITNELMSPETPSGSLFNVNFPTISVSGINGAEGSAPARSDLKMNVDLQSDGGYEIFSGLKVNIDGLELTSGSDIEVLARGKVALTALDGTNLNYLRDDQSLHRMIDAANRVIG
;
A
#
# COMPACT_ATOMS: atom_id res chain seq x y z
N MET A 1 48.40 6.72 -17.21
CA MET A 1 47.21 7.50 -16.85
C MET A 1 46.01 6.58 -17.01
N PHE A 2 45.67 5.83 -15.96
CA PHE A 2 44.56 4.86 -15.99
C PHE A 2 43.31 5.61 -15.53
N LEU A 3 42.38 5.84 -16.46
CA LEU A 3 41.04 6.28 -16.14
C LEU A 3 40.30 5.10 -15.50
N GLY A 4 40.15 5.13 -14.19
CA GLY A 4 39.29 4.22 -13.46
C GLY A 4 37.83 4.49 -13.84
N TRP A 5 37.21 3.55 -14.50
CA TRP A 5 35.77 3.50 -14.65
C TRP A 5 35.20 3.25 -13.25
N ALA A 6 34.59 4.29 -12.68
CA ALA A 6 33.73 4.10 -11.53
C ALA A 6 32.53 3.28 -12.02
N THR A 7 32.51 2.00 -11.73
CA THR A 7 31.30 1.19 -11.79
C THR A 7 30.35 1.81 -10.78
N SER A 8 29.33 2.51 -11.26
CA SER A 8 28.14 2.83 -10.46
C SER A 8 27.65 1.49 -9.89
N SER A 9 27.88 1.26 -8.61
CA SER A 9 27.18 0.19 -7.90
C SER A 9 25.70 0.54 -8.00
N ILE A 10 24.95 -0.20 -8.80
CA ILE A 10 23.49 -0.18 -8.74
C ILE A 10 23.20 -0.55 -7.29
N LEU A 11 22.74 0.42 -6.49
CA LEU A 11 22.27 0.16 -5.14
C LEU A 11 21.17 -0.88 -5.29
N HIS A 12 21.44 -2.07 -4.80
CA HIS A 12 20.49 -3.18 -4.85
C HIS A 12 19.47 -2.90 -3.74
N MET A 13 18.31 -2.37 -4.13
CA MET A 13 17.25 -2.00 -3.19
C MET A 13 16.38 -3.20 -2.90
N ASN A 14 16.11 -3.45 -1.64
CA ASN A 14 15.28 -4.56 -1.16
C ASN A 14 13.85 -4.10 -0.91
N ILE A 15 12.91 -4.63 -1.67
CA ILE A 15 11.49 -4.27 -1.65
C ILE A 15 10.67 -5.41 -1.03
N LEU A 16 10.07 -5.16 0.12
CA LEU A 16 9.10 -6.07 0.71
C LEU A 16 7.70 -5.72 0.24
N VAL A 17 7.01 -6.69 -0.38
CA VAL A 17 5.62 -6.56 -0.84
C VAL A 17 4.72 -7.41 0.03
N THR A 18 3.64 -6.80 0.54
CA THR A 18 2.63 -7.49 1.37
C THR A 18 1.21 -7.04 1.03
N ASN A 19 0.20 -7.64 1.65
CA ASN A 19 -1.22 -7.25 1.58
C ASN A 19 -1.99 -7.83 2.78
N ASP A 20 -3.31 -7.61 2.83
CA ASP A 20 -4.23 -8.27 3.77
C ASP A 20 -5.21 -9.24 3.10
N ASP A 21 -5.24 -9.31 1.76
CA ASP A 21 -6.12 -10.23 1.03
C ASP A 21 -5.57 -11.64 0.88
N GLY A 22 -4.30 -11.85 1.29
CA GLY A 22 -3.58 -13.11 1.17
C GLY A 22 -2.67 -13.16 -0.07
N PHE A 23 -1.65 -14.05 0.00
CA PHE A 23 -0.63 -14.15 -1.05
C PHE A 23 -1.16 -14.65 -2.41
N ASP A 24 -2.35 -15.25 -2.45
CA ASP A 24 -2.98 -15.70 -3.69
C ASP A 24 -3.77 -14.60 -4.42
N ASN A 25 -4.05 -13.46 -3.77
CA ASN A 25 -4.81 -12.36 -4.35
C ASN A 25 -4.07 -11.74 -5.56
N PRO A 26 -4.76 -11.45 -6.69
CA PRO A 26 -4.12 -10.86 -7.87
C PRO A 26 -3.53 -9.47 -7.63
N GLY A 27 -4.05 -8.70 -6.66
CA GLY A 27 -3.56 -7.36 -6.32
C GLY A 27 -2.11 -7.33 -5.88
N ILE A 28 -1.69 -8.29 -5.04
CA ILE A 28 -0.29 -8.35 -4.56
C ILE A 28 0.68 -8.66 -5.71
N TRP A 29 0.25 -9.49 -6.66
CA TRP A 29 1.09 -9.85 -7.80
C TRP A 29 1.18 -8.73 -8.84
N ALA A 30 0.11 -7.94 -9.01
CA ALA A 30 0.14 -6.72 -9.80
C ALA A 30 1.11 -5.70 -9.19
N LEU A 31 1.06 -5.52 -7.85
CA LEU A 31 1.98 -4.65 -7.11
C LEU A 31 3.43 -5.12 -7.25
N ALA A 32 3.71 -6.39 -6.97
CA ALA A 32 5.05 -6.97 -7.12
C ALA A 32 5.61 -6.81 -8.54
N LYS A 33 4.77 -7.04 -9.56
CA LYS A 33 5.12 -6.84 -10.96
C LYS A 33 5.46 -5.38 -11.28
N ALA A 34 4.72 -4.42 -10.73
CA ALA A 34 4.95 -3.00 -10.96
C ALA A 34 6.29 -2.53 -10.39
N VAL A 35 6.70 -3.05 -9.23
CA VAL A 35 7.92 -2.57 -8.55
C VAL A 35 9.17 -3.39 -8.84
N ARG A 36 9.07 -4.54 -9.52
CA ARG A 36 10.21 -5.46 -9.73
C ARG A 36 11.38 -4.88 -10.55
N SER A 37 11.15 -3.81 -11.30
CA SER A 37 12.21 -3.13 -12.06
C SER A 37 13.04 -2.19 -11.19
N LEU A 38 12.60 -1.91 -9.97
CA LEU A 38 13.22 -0.97 -9.05
C LEU A 38 14.23 -1.63 -8.11
N GLY A 39 14.14 -2.96 -7.88
CA GLY A 39 15.02 -3.65 -6.96
C GLY A 39 14.71 -5.14 -6.82
N GLU A 40 15.26 -5.77 -5.79
CA GLU A 40 14.96 -7.14 -5.42
C GLU A 40 13.62 -7.19 -4.66
N VAL A 41 12.65 -7.89 -5.23
CA VAL A 41 11.31 -8.02 -4.68
C VAL A 41 11.16 -9.35 -3.96
N THR A 42 10.68 -9.29 -2.73
CA THR A 42 10.18 -10.46 -2.00
C THR A 42 8.75 -10.21 -1.53
N VAL A 43 7.85 -11.12 -1.87
CA VAL A 43 6.48 -11.15 -1.38
C VAL A 43 6.45 -11.88 -0.04
N VAL A 44 5.91 -11.23 0.99
CA VAL A 44 5.68 -11.82 2.32
C VAL A 44 4.26 -11.44 2.74
N ALA A 45 3.33 -12.38 2.70
CA ALA A 45 1.92 -12.07 2.87
C ALA A 45 1.17 -13.16 3.64
N PRO A 46 0.02 -12.84 4.25
CA PRO A 46 -0.84 -13.81 4.90
C PRO A 46 -1.27 -14.96 3.97
N VAL A 47 -1.46 -16.14 4.56
CA VAL A 47 -2.07 -17.29 3.84
C VAL A 47 -3.50 -16.97 3.45
N ASP A 48 -4.28 -16.45 4.41
CA ASP A 48 -5.70 -16.18 4.27
C ASP A 48 -6.00 -14.69 4.30
N ASN A 49 -7.20 -14.31 3.84
CA ASN A 49 -7.69 -12.94 3.93
C ASN A 49 -7.76 -12.45 5.39
N GLN A 50 -7.20 -11.28 5.64
CA GLN A 50 -7.07 -10.61 6.93
C GLN A 50 -7.76 -9.23 6.93
N SER A 51 -8.78 -9.03 6.07
CA SER A 51 -9.52 -7.76 6.03
C SER A 51 -10.08 -7.39 7.41
N GLY A 52 -9.96 -6.12 7.78
CA GLY A 52 -10.46 -5.63 9.07
C GLY A 52 -9.50 -5.82 10.25
N THR A 53 -8.30 -6.38 10.06
CA THR A 53 -7.35 -6.62 11.17
C THR A 53 -6.58 -5.38 11.62
N GLY A 54 -6.57 -4.30 10.83
CA GLY A 54 -5.80 -3.10 11.15
C GLY A 54 -4.31 -3.40 11.37
N CYS A 55 -3.72 -2.82 12.41
CA CYS A 55 -2.31 -3.06 12.81
C CYS A 55 -2.13 -4.25 13.75
N SER A 56 -3.06 -5.19 13.80
CA SER A 56 -3.00 -6.32 14.74
C SER A 56 -1.76 -7.17 14.50
N ILE A 57 -1.06 -7.53 15.58
CA ILE A 57 0.09 -8.44 15.57
C ILE A 57 -0.20 -9.67 16.45
N SER A 58 0.35 -10.81 16.08
CA SER A 58 0.25 -12.07 16.85
C SER A 58 1.22 -12.08 18.05
N PHE A 59 1.02 -11.09 18.95
CA PHE A 59 1.93 -10.87 20.07
C PHE A 59 1.98 -12.10 21.01
N ARG A 60 3.20 -12.63 21.23
CA ARG A 60 3.46 -13.82 22.06
C ARG A 60 2.78 -15.11 21.58
N LYS A 61 2.41 -15.17 20.29
CA LYS A 61 1.92 -16.40 19.65
C LYS A 61 2.99 -16.89 18.66
N SER A 62 2.98 -18.20 18.41
CA SER A 62 3.78 -18.75 17.31
C SER A 62 3.11 -18.44 15.97
N VAL A 63 3.89 -17.94 15.02
CA VAL A 63 3.46 -17.66 13.65
C VAL A 63 4.37 -18.43 12.70
N ASN A 64 3.78 -19.25 11.83
CA ASN A 64 4.52 -19.99 10.83
C ASN A 64 4.73 -19.15 9.58
N VAL A 65 5.89 -19.33 8.96
CA VAL A 65 6.23 -18.74 7.66
C VAL A 65 6.84 -19.82 6.78
N ASP A 66 6.28 -20.01 5.60
CA ASP A 66 6.70 -21.01 4.64
C ASP A 66 7.07 -20.35 3.32
N GLN A 67 8.21 -20.76 2.74
CA GLN A 67 8.53 -20.36 1.37
C GLN A 67 7.64 -21.12 0.41
N VAL A 68 6.95 -20.40 -0.47
CA VAL A 68 5.97 -20.95 -1.42
C VAL A 68 6.35 -20.59 -2.86
N THR A 69 5.71 -21.27 -3.82
CA THR A 69 5.95 -21.01 -5.25
C THR A 69 5.46 -19.61 -5.60
N SER A 70 6.36 -18.81 -6.17
CA SER A 70 6.04 -17.46 -6.67
C SER A 70 5.24 -17.54 -7.98
N LYS A 71 4.35 -16.57 -8.19
CA LYS A 71 3.64 -16.38 -9.47
C LYS A 71 4.42 -15.50 -10.46
N LEU A 72 5.58 -14.98 -10.05
CA LEU A 72 6.47 -14.17 -10.88
C LEU A 72 7.89 -14.73 -10.84
N ASP A 73 8.48 -14.91 -12.02
CA ASP A 73 9.88 -15.34 -12.13
C ASP A 73 10.82 -14.33 -11.50
N GLY A 74 11.78 -14.84 -10.71
CA GLY A 74 12.79 -14.02 -10.02
C GLY A 74 12.29 -13.30 -8.77
N VAL A 75 11.07 -13.55 -8.32
CA VAL A 75 10.50 -13.00 -7.07
C VAL A 75 10.41 -14.11 -6.03
N ASN A 76 10.97 -13.90 -4.84
CA ASN A 76 10.75 -14.81 -3.71
C ASN A 76 9.36 -14.60 -3.10
N CYS A 77 8.75 -15.67 -2.60
CA CYS A 77 7.43 -15.61 -1.98
C CYS A 77 7.38 -16.43 -0.69
N PHE A 78 6.85 -15.81 0.38
CA PHE A 78 6.66 -16.42 1.69
C PHE A 78 5.21 -16.22 2.14
N ALA A 79 4.56 -17.31 2.53
CA ALA A 79 3.22 -17.32 3.09
C ALA A 79 3.30 -17.33 4.62
N VAL A 80 2.56 -16.46 5.28
CA VAL A 80 2.57 -16.26 6.74
C VAL A 80 1.21 -16.65 7.31
N ASN A 81 1.18 -17.60 8.25
CA ASN A 81 -0.04 -17.91 8.99
C ASN A 81 -0.27 -16.88 10.11
N GLY A 82 -0.53 -15.64 9.71
CA GLY A 82 -0.62 -14.49 10.60
C GLY A 82 -1.23 -13.27 9.88
N THR A 83 -1.06 -12.11 10.48
CA THR A 83 -1.58 -10.85 9.98
C THR A 83 -0.64 -10.19 8.95
N PRO A 84 -1.08 -9.15 8.22
CA PRO A 84 -0.19 -8.32 7.40
C PRO A 84 0.95 -7.69 8.20
N ALA A 85 0.69 -7.26 9.41
CA ALA A 85 1.70 -6.74 10.34
C ALA A 85 2.75 -7.80 10.71
N ASP A 86 2.32 -9.05 10.97
CA ASP A 86 3.23 -10.18 11.19
C ASP A 86 4.09 -10.44 9.96
N SER A 87 3.52 -10.33 8.76
CA SER A 87 4.23 -10.49 7.49
C SER A 87 5.34 -9.46 7.32
N VAL A 88 5.07 -8.19 7.67
CA VAL A 88 6.10 -7.13 7.66
C VAL A 88 7.19 -7.41 8.70
N ILE A 89 6.82 -7.79 9.92
CA ILE A 89 7.79 -8.08 11.01
C ILE A 89 8.67 -9.27 10.63
N LEU A 90 8.09 -10.38 10.19
CA LEU A 90 8.84 -11.58 9.80
C LEU A 90 9.66 -11.33 8.53
N GLY A 91 9.11 -10.61 7.56
CA GLY A 91 9.82 -10.19 6.35
C GLY A 91 11.07 -9.40 6.69
N SER A 92 10.92 -8.33 7.46
CA SER A 92 12.04 -7.46 7.80
C SER A 92 13.06 -8.13 8.71
N LYS A 93 12.63 -8.81 9.79
CA LYS A 93 13.55 -9.33 10.83
C LYS A 93 14.15 -10.68 10.50
N TYR A 94 13.40 -11.57 9.85
CA TYR A 94 13.80 -12.95 9.62
C TYR A 94 14.27 -13.20 8.18
N ILE A 95 13.52 -12.71 7.17
CA ILE A 95 13.81 -12.97 5.76
C ILE A 95 14.92 -12.03 5.28
N PHE A 96 14.74 -10.72 5.42
CA PHE A 96 15.73 -9.70 5.00
C PHE A 96 16.79 -9.36 6.05
N LYS A 97 16.63 -9.80 7.30
CA LYS A 97 17.58 -9.56 8.41
C LYS A 97 17.91 -8.08 8.60
N ASP A 98 16.86 -7.26 8.64
CA ASP A 98 16.91 -5.80 8.76
C ASP A 98 17.42 -5.04 7.51
N ASP A 99 17.55 -5.71 6.38
CA ASP A 99 18.01 -5.12 5.11
C ASP A 99 16.82 -4.86 4.15
N VAL A 100 15.78 -4.18 4.64
CA VAL A 100 14.63 -3.74 3.83
C VAL A 100 14.68 -2.23 3.63
N ASP A 101 14.71 -1.79 2.39
CA ASP A 101 14.72 -0.36 2.04
C ASP A 101 13.31 0.24 2.02
N VAL A 102 12.35 -0.53 1.50
CA VAL A 102 10.97 -0.06 1.35
C VAL A 102 9.96 -1.20 1.51
N VAL A 103 8.81 -0.88 2.07
CA VAL A 103 7.64 -1.77 2.16
C VAL A 103 6.50 -1.18 1.36
N VAL A 104 5.94 -1.97 0.44
CA VAL A 104 4.71 -1.63 -0.28
C VAL A 104 3.63 -2.65 0.04
N SER A 105 2.43 -2.18 0.38
CA SER A 105 1.30 -3.02 0.78
C SER A 105 0.11 -2.83 -0.15
N GLY A 106 -0.48 -3.91 -0.63
CA GLY A 106 -1.64 -3.90 -1.54
C GLY A 106 -1.46 -4.80 -2.77
N ILE A 107 -2.15 -4.57 -3.88
CA ILE A 107 -3.20 -3.54 -4.09
C ILE A 107 -4.49 -4.04 -3.46
N ASN A 108 -5.02 -3.28 -2.51
CA ASN A 108 -6.26 -3.64 -1.81
C ASN A 108 -7.48 -3.48 -2.71
N PRO A 109 -8.39 -4.48 -2.81
CA PRO A 109 -9.69 -4.31 -3.44
C PRO A 109 -10.62 -3.47 -2.55
N GLY A 110 -10.79 -2.20 -2.91
CA GLY A 110 -11.55 -1.21 -2.15
C GLY A 110 -10.69 -0.11 -1.57
N PHE A 111 -11.32 1.04 -1.27
CA PHE A 111 -10.61 2.22 -0.78
C PHE A 111 -10.23 2.10 0.70
N ASN A 112 -9.01 2.54 0.99
CA ASN A 112 -8.55 2.81 2.33
C ASN A 112 -8.47 4.33 2.55
N THR A 113 -9.64 4.97 2.65
CA THR A 113 -9.81 6.42 2.82
C THR A 113 -10.39 6.76 4.19
N SER A 114 -10.20 7.99 4.63
CA SER A 114 -10.82 8.48 5.86
C SER A 114 -10.51 7.58 7.06
N ARG A 115 -11.50 7.29 7.90
CA ARG A 115 -11.38 6.40 9.06
C ARG A 115 -11.27 4.91 8.72
N ASN A 116 -11.57 4.51 7.46
CA ASN A 116 -11.37 3.11 7.04
C ASN A 116 -9.89 2.69 7.14
N MET A 117 -8.94 3.62 7.05
CA MET A 117 -7.53 3.34 7.28
C MET A 117 -7.26 2.65 8.62
N PHE A 118 -8.03 2.96 9.69
CA PHE A 118 -7.79 2.38 11.03
C PHE A 118 -8.10 0.88 11.12
N ILE A 119 -8.99 0.37 10.27
CA ILE A 119 -9.35 -1.05 10.23
C ILE A 119 -8.66 -1.81 9.10
N SER A 120 -8.00 -1.12 8.17
CA SER A 120 -7.33 -1.74 7.03
C SER A 120 -6.07 -2.49 7.44
N GLY A 121 -5.99 -3.77 7.08
CA GLY A 121 -4.76 -4.56 7.22
C GLY A 121 -3.69 -4.12 6.23
N THR A 122 -4.07 -3.70 5.01
CA THR A 122 -3.16 -3.13 4.00
C THR A 122 -2.45 -1.90 4.54
N PHE A 123 -3.20 -0.91 5.07
CA PHE A 123 -2.61 0.29 5.65
C PHE A 123 -1.92 -0.01 6.98
N GLY A 124 -2.45 -0.95 7.78
CA GLY A 124 -1.85 -1.42 9.02
C GLY A 124 -0.44 -2.00 8.83
N ALA A 125 -0.21 -2.75 7.75
CA ALA A 125 1.12 -3.22 7.38
C ALA A 125 2.09 -2.07 7.11
N ALA A 126 1.65 -1.04 6.38
CA ALA A 126 2.47 0.16 6.12
C ALA A 126 2.78 0.95 7.41
N ILE A 127 1.83 1.06 8.35
CA ILE A 127 2.04 1.66 9.67
C ILE A 127 3.15 0.90 10.43
N ILE A 128 3.07 -0.43 10.49
CA ILE A 128 4.08 -1.25 11.18
C ILE A 128 5.45 -1.11 10.52
N ALA A 129 5.52 -1.08 9.19
CA ALA A 129 6.76 -0.84 8.47
C ALA A 129 7.37 0.53 8.83
N SER A 130 6.57 1.59 8.82
CA SER A 130 6.97 2.94 9.21
C SER A 130 7.45 2.98 10.67
N ALA A 131 6.72 2.35 11.59
CA ALA A 131 7.09 2.26 13.01
C ALA A 131 8.41 1.50 13.25
N LEU A 132 8.77 0.59 12.35
CA LEU A 132 10.07 -0.10 12.34
C LEU A 132 11.18 0.70 11.64
N GLY A 133 10.90 1.92 11.19
CA GLY A 133 11.85 2.82 10.56
C GLY A 133 11.99 2.63 9.05
N MET A 134 11.21 1.76 8.43
CA MET A 134 11.20 1.57 6.97
C MET A 134 10.32 2.60 6.29
N ARG A 135 10.63 2.96 5.05
CA ARG A 135 9.74 3.75 4.19
C ARG A 135 8.59 2.87 3.74
N ALA A 136 7.35 3.36 3.82
CA ALA A 136 6.18 2.53 3.56
C ALA A 136 5.10 3.24 2.75
N CYS A 137 4.46 2.50 1.85
CA CYS A 137 3.32 2.96 1.09
C CYS A 137 2.25 1.87 0.97
N ALA A 138 0.99 2.23 1.26
CA ALA A 138 -0.17 1.39 1.01
C ALA A 138 -0.85 1.82 -0.29
N PHE A 139 -1.27 0.84 -1.11
CA PHE A 139 -1.97 1.06 -2.37
C PHE A 139 -3.33 0.38 -2.35
N SER A 140 -4.37 1.12 -2.77
CA SER A 140 -5.75 0.66 -2.78
C SER A 140 -6.47 1.09 -4.06
N MET A 141 -7.37 0.24 -4.56
CA MET A 141 -8.10 0.45 -5.80
C MET A 141 -9.44 -0.29 -5.76
N ASP A 142 -10.54 0.38 -6.05
CA ASP A 142 -11.86 -0.27 -6.07
C ASP A 142 -12.09 -1.04 -7.40
N ALA A 143 -11.60 -0.50 -8.51
CA ALA A 143 -11.76 -1.08 -9.85
C ALA A 143 -10.72 -2.17 -10.16
N MET A 144 -10.81 -3.32 -9.50
CA MET A 144 -9.81 -4.41 -9.60
C MET A 144 -9.69 -5.02 -11.00
N ASP A 145 -10.67 -4.86 -11.89
CA ASP A 145 -10.58 -5.26 -13.30
C ASP A 145 -9.43 -4.53 -14.03
N HIS A 146 -9.01 -3.38 -13.52
CA HIS A 146 -7.93 -2.56 -14.04
C HIS A 146 -6.62 -2.69 -13.27
N VAL A 147 -6.50 -3.61 -12.33
CA VAL A 147 -5.32 -3.77 -11.46
C VAL A 147 -4.02 -4.04 -12.23
N ASN A 148 -4.11 -4.65 -13.41
CA ASN A 148 -2.99 -4.92 -14.30
C ASN A 148 -2.80 -3.87 -15.41
N ASP A 149 -3.52 -2.75 -15.35
CA ASP A 149 -3.40 -1.71 -16.35
C ASP A 149 -2.02 -1.02 -16.28
N PHE A 150 -1.52 -0.66 -17.46
CA PHE A 150 -0.20 -0.05 -17.61
C PHE A 150 -0.08 1.30 -16.86
N THR A 151 -1.13 2.11 -16.86
CA THR A 151 -1.15 3.40 -16.15
C THR A 151 -1.06 3.18 -14.64
N VAL A 152 -1.81 2.22 -14.09
CA VAL A 152 -1.75 1.86 -12.65
C VAL A 152 -0.34 1.42 -12.29
N ALA A 153 0.24 0.50 -13.08
CA ALA A 153 1.59 0.00 -12.85
C ALA A 153 2.64 1.12 -12.90
N ASN A 154 2.55 2.04 -13.86
CA ASN A 154 3.47 3.17 -13.99
C ASN A 154 3.37 4.15 -12.81
N VAL A 155 2.16 4.45 -12.35
CA VAL A 155 1.96 5.33 -11.17
C VAL A 155 2.56 4.68 -9.93
N ILE A 156 2.32 3.39 -9.70
CA ILE A 156 2.92 2.64 -8.59
C ILE A 156 4.46 2.67 -8.68
N THR A 157 5.00 2.38 -9.86
CA THR A 157 6.46 2.41 -10.09
C THR A 157 7.04 3.79 -9.81
N ALA A 158 6.42 4.85 -10.31
CA ALA A 158 6.87 6.23 -10.13
C ALA A 158 6.86 6.65 -8.65
N ILE A 159 5.76 6.36 -7.92
CA ILE A 159 5.63 6.65 -6.49
C ILE A 159 6.65 5.84 -5.67
N THR A 160 6.80 4.55 -5.97
CA THR A 160 7.74 3.68 -5.25
C THR A 160 9.19 4.11 -5.49
N ASN A 161 9.53 4.55 -6.70
CA ASN A 161 10.86 5.09 -6.99
C ASN A 161 11.17 6.35 -6.15
N GLU A 162 10.21 7.26 -6.00
CA GLU A 162 10.37 8.43 -5.12
C GLU A 162 10.42 8.03 -3.63
N LEU A 163 9.66 7.00 -3.23
CA LEU A 163 9.73 6.43 -1.88
C LEU A 163 11.13 5.92 -1.56
N MET A 164 11.83 5.34 -2.54
CA MET A 164 13.20 4.83 -2.43
C MET A 164 14.26 5.93 -2.46
N SER A 165 13.91 7.15 -2.84
CA SER A 165 14.84 8.28 -2.89
C SER A 165 15.54 8.51 -1.56
N PRO A 166 16.87 8.78 -1.54
CA PRO A 166 17.58 9.19 -0.33
C PRO A 166 17.00 10.43 0.36
N GLU A 167 16.27 11.25 -0.39
CA GLU A 167 15.60 12.45 0.11
C GLU A 167 14.29 12.16 0.87
N THR A 168 13.75 10.94 0.72
CA THR A 168 12.58 10.50 1.49
C THR A 168 13.05 9.95 2.84
N PRO A 169 12.64 10.54 3.96
CA PRO A 169 13.09 10.14 5.28
C PRO A 169 12.75 8.68 5.61
N SER A 170 13.58 8.02 6.42
CA SER A 170 13.23 6.73 7.02
C SER A 170 11.98 6.87 7.88
N GLY A 171 11.12 5.86 7.90
CA GLY A 171 9.86 5.89 8.61
C GLY A 171 8.74 6.68 7.92
N SER A 172 8.96 7.20 6.70
CA SER A 172 7.90 7.86 5.93
C SER A 172 6.74 6.90 5.65
N LEU A 173 5.51 7.42 5.77
CA LEU A 173 4.26 6.67 5.61
C LEU A 173 3.33 7.35 4.61
N PHE A 174 2.97 6.62 3.55
CA PHE A 174 2.07 7.11 2.52
C PHE A 174 0.89 6.14 2.30
N ASN A 175 -0.25 6.71 1.94
CA ASN A 175 -1.45 5.97 1.56
C ASN A 175 -1.94 6.49 0.20
N VAL A 176 -2.10 5.60 -0.76
CA VAL A 176 -2.47 5.91 -2.15
C VAL A 176 -3.73 5.17 -2.52
N ASN A 177 -4.72 5.91 -3.01
CA ASN A 177 -5.96 5.36 -3.52
C ASN A 177 -6.16 5.76 -4.98
N PHE A 178 -6.49 4.80 -5.84
CA PHE A 178 -6.83 5.01 -7.25
C PHE A 178 -8.33 5.23 -7.41
N PRO A 179 -8.79 6.16 -8.26
CA PRO A 179 -10.22 6.44 -8.41
C PRO A 179 -11.00 5.30 -9.09
N THR A 180 -12.30 5.19 -8.81
CA THR A 180 -13.24 4.23 -9.44
C THR A 180 -13.69 4.72 -10.82
N ILE A 181 -12.77 4.87 -11.73
CA ILE A 181 -13.08 5.24 -13.12
C ILE A 181 -12.23 4.36 -14.04
N SER A 182 -12.62 4.29 -15.32
CA SER A 182 -11.74 3.66 -16.31
C SER A 182 -10.35 4.30 -16.25
N VAL A 183 -9.30 3.51 -16.37
CA VAL A 183 -7.91 3.99 -16.23
C VAL A 183 -7.59 5.12 -17.22
N SER A 184 -8.23 5.12 -18.40
CA SER A 184 -8.16 6.22 -19.36
C SER A 184 -8.80 7.52 -18.88
N GLY A 185 -9.57 7.48 -17.78
CA GLY A 185 -10.19 8.64 -17.15
C GLY A 185 -9.43 9.18 -15.94
N ILE A 186 -8.31 8.55 -15.53
CA ILE A 186 -7.47 9.07 -14.44
C ILE A 186 -6.91 10.44 -14.85
N ASN A 187 -7.20 11.45 -14.03
CA ASN A 187 -7.05 12.87 -14.33
C ASN A 187 -5.92 13.51 -13.53
N GLY A 188 -4.83 12.76 -13.35
CA GLY A 188 -3.69 13.17 -12.55
C GLY A 188 -3.71 12.63 -11.12
N ALA A 189 -2.78 13.12 -10.32
CA ALA A 189 -2.61 12.78 -8.91
C ALA A 189 -2.57 14.06 -8.07
N GLU A 190 -3.07 13.99 -6.84
CA GLU A 190 -3.14 15.14 -5.94
C GLU A 190 -2.95 14.73 -4.49
N GLY A 191 -2.29 15.60 -3.70
CA GLY A 191 -2.16 15.43 -2.27
C GLY A 191 -3.49 15.60 -1.56
N SER A 192 -3.79 14.72 -0.61
CA SER A 192 -5.09 14.69 0.06
C SER A 192 -4.97 14.49 1.56
N ALA A 193 -5.85 15.12 2.33
CA ALA A 193 -6.04 14.83 3.74
C ALA A 193 -7.08 13.70 3.93
N PRO A 194 -6.98 12.88 4.98
CA PRO A 194 -8.07 11.97 5.32
C PRO A 194 -9.37 12.74 5.55
N ALA A 195 -10.46 12.34 4.88
CA ALA A 195 -11.75 12.98 5.09
C ALA A 195 -12.25 12.77 6.52
N ARG A 196 -12.97 13.76 7.05
CA ARG A 196 -13.63 13.67 8.36
C ARG A 196 -15.01 13.01 8.20
N SER A 197 -15.01 11.72 7.98
CA SER A 197 -16.24 10.91 7.89
C SER A 197 -16.28 9.89 9.01
N ASP A 198 -17.48 9.50 9.43
CA ASP A 198 -17.65 8.43 10.41
C ASP A 198 -17.39 7.07 9.76
N LEU A 199 -16.81 6.15 10.54
CA LEU A 199 -16.70 4.76 10.12
C LEU A 199 -18.11 4.15 10.12
N LYS A 200 -18.60 3.79 8.92
CA LYS A 200 -19.93 3.19 8.76
C LYS A 200 -19.78 1.68 8.77
N MET A 201 -20.27 1.06 9.84
CA MET A 201 -20.31 -0.40 9.99
C MET A 201 -21.75 -0.88 9.96
N ASN A 202 -22.00 -1.98 9.28
CA ASN A 202 -23.25 -2.69 9.24
C ASN A 202 -23.11 -4.09 9.84
N VAL A 203 -24.20 -4.68 10.25
CA VAL A 203 -24.26 -6.02 10.81
C VAL A 203 -25.46 -6.74 10.23
N ASP A 204 -25.23 -7.89 9.58
CA ASP A 204 -26.26 -8.74 9.04
C ASP A 204 -26.30 -10.09 9.75
N LEU A 205 -27.51 -10.56 10.10
CA LEU A 205 -27.73 -11.89 10.64
C LEU A 205 -27.61 -12.93 9.52
N GLN A 206 -26.72 -13.89 9.69
CA GLN A 206 -26.52 -15.00 8.75
C GLN A 206 -27.45 -16.17 9.01
N SER A 207 -27.63 -17.04 8.02
CA SER A 207 -28.53 -18.20 8.09
C SER A 207 -28.13 -19.27 9.13
N ASP A 208 -26.85 -19.27 9.55
CA ASP A 208 -26.33 -20.15 10.61
C ASP A 208 -26.51 -19.58 12.02
N GLY A 209 -27.12 -18.39 12.14
CA GLY A 209 -27.34 -17.67 13.40
C GLY A 209 -26.15 -16.80 13.84
N GLY A 210 -25.08 -16.74 13.07
CA GLY A 210 -23.97 -15.81 13.26
C GLY A 210 -24.28 -14.41 12.76
N TYR A 211 -23.38 -13.46 13.02
CA TYR A 211 -23.48 -12.09 12.52
C TYR A 211 -22.28 -11.77 11.65
N GLU A 212 -22.52 -11.24 10.45
CA GLU A 212 -21.49 -10.68 9.60
C GLU A 212 -21.38 -9.18 9.84
N ILE A 213 -20.14 -8.71 10.06
CA ILE A 213 -19.83 -7.29 10.24
C ILE A 213 -19.11 -6.83 8.98
N PHE A 214 -19.60 -5.77 8.34
CA PHE A 214 -19.01 -5.24 7.12
C PHE A 214 -19.04 -3.71 7.08
N SER A 215 -18.11 -3.13 6.31
CA SER A 215 -18.10 -1.69 6.08
C SER A 215 -19.22 -1.32 5.09
N GLY A 216 -20.08 -0.38 5.47
CA GLY A 216 -21.15 0.14 4.64
C GLY A 216 -20.73 1.11 3.54
N LEU A 217 -19.46 1.39 3.41
CA LEU A 217 -18.95 2.29 2.40
C LEU A 217 -18.71 1.56 1.06
N LYS A 218 -19.79 1.37 0.30
CA LYS A 218 -19.69 1.74 -1.13
C LYS A 218 -19.58 3.27 -1.07
N VAL A 219 -18.44 3.84 -1.47
CA VAL A 219 -18.31 5.31 -1.58
C VAL A 219 -19.24 5.75 -2.71
N ASN A 220 -20.54 5.82 -2.39
CA ASN A 220 -21.46 6.55 -3.22
C ASN A 220 -21.21 8.03 -2.91
N ILE A 221 -20.45 8.67 -3.78
CA ILE A 221 -20.06 10.08 -3.69
C ILE A 221 -21.27 10.98 -3.80
N ASP A 222 -22.37 10.46 -4.34
CA ASP A 222 -23.64 11.16 -4.50
C ASP A 222 -24.26 11.48 -3.13
N GLY A 223 -24.19 12.75 -2.74
CA GLY A 223 -24.80 13.27 -1.51
C GLY A 223 -23.89 13.39 -0.28
N LEU A 224 -22.58 13.14 -0.39
CA LEU A 224 -21.62 13.48 0.66
C LEU A 224 -21.23 14.97 0.55
N GLU A 225 -21.26 15.70 1.66
CA GLU A 225 -20.56 16.98 1.76
C GLU A 225 -19.06 16.71 1.69
N LEU A 226 -18.48 16.85 0.49
CA LEU A 226 -17.07 16.61 0.26
C LEU A 226 -16.23 17.76 0.86
N THR A 227 -15.42 17.44 1.85
CA THR A 227 -14.45 18.41 2.38
C THR A 227 -13.36 18.63 1.33
N SER A 228 -13.18 19.90 0.92
CA SER A 228 -12.16 20.26 -0.06
C SER A 228 -10.76 19.79 0.36
N GLY A 229 -10.04 19.16 -0.57
CA GLY A 229 -8.72 18.58 -0.37
C GLY A 229 -8.71 17.27 0.42
N SER A 230 -9.88 16.64 0.63
CA SER A 230 -9.94 15.31 1.23
C SER A 230 -9.68 14.20 0.20
N ASP A 231 -9.24 13.03 0.69
CA ASP A 231 -9.00 11.83 -0.12
C ASP A 231 -10.23 11.44 -0.95
N ILE A 232 -11.42 11.46 -0.35
CA ILE A 232 -12.69 11.17 -1.04
C ILE A 232 -12.98 12.21 -2.13
N GLU A 233 -12.74 13.49 -1.86
CA GLU A 233 -12.98 14.56 -2.83
C GLU A 233 -12.01 14.49 -4.02
N VAL A 234 -10.74 14.18 -3.78
CA VAL A 234 -9.74 13.97 -4.83
C VAL A 234 -10.12 12.79 -5.73
N LEU A 235 -10.54 11.67 -5.13
CA LEU A 235 -11.02 10.49 -5.86
C LEU A 235 -12.28 10.81 -6.69
N ALA A 236 -13.21 11.60 -6.14
CA ALA A 236 -14.42 12.05 -6.83
C ALA A 236 -14.13 12.84 -8.12
N ARG A 237 -13.01 13.56 -8.14
CA ARG A 237 -12.53 14.28 -9.33
C ARG A 237 -11.78 13.40 -10.33
N GLY A 238 -11.74 12.08 -10.12
CA GLY A 238 -11.04 11.14 -10.98
C GLY A 238 -9.53 11.19 -10.86
N LYS A 239 -8.99 11.65 -9.73
CA LYS A 239 -7.56 11.73 -9.47
C LYS A 239 -7.09 10.67 -8.49
N VAL A 240 -5.83 10.27 -8.62
CA VAL A 240 -5.16 9.45 -7.61
C VAL A 240 -4.97 10.30 -6.36
N ALA A 241 -5.46 9.82 -5.21
CA ALA A 241 -5.33 10.49 -3.92
C ALA A 241 -4.08 10.00 -3.18
N LEU A 242 -3.15 10.92 -2.87
CA LEU A 242 -1.93 10.63 -2.12
C LEU A 242 -2.00 11.31 -0.76
N THR A 243 -1.87 10.54 0.30
CA THR A 243 -1.87 11.04 1.68
C THR A 243 -0.54 10.72 2.34
N ALA A 244 0.21 11.74 2.78
CA ALA A 244 1.37 11.58 3.65
C ALA A 244 0.94 11.68 5.11
N LEU A 245 1.41 10.76 5.95
CA LEU A 245 1.06 10.70 7.36
C LEU A 245 2.31 10.61 8.23
N ASP A 246 2.25 11.23 9.40
CA ASP A 246 3.26 11.03 10.43
C ASP A 246 3.11 9.60 10.99
N GLY A 247 4.14 8.77 10.83
CA GLY A 247 4.13 7.38 11.28
C GLY A 247 3.98 7.22 12.81
N THR A 248 4.17 8.30 13.57
CA THR A 248 4.08 8.29 15.04
C THR A 248 2.67 8.58 15.55
N ASN A 249 1.97 9.54 14.94
CA ASN A 249 0.68 10.03 15.44
C ASN A 249 -0.41 10.09 14.36
N LEU A 250 -0.10 9.66 13.14
CA LEU A 250 -0.99 9.63 11.97
C LEU A 250 -1.57 11.01 11.59
N ASN A 251 -0.90 12.09 11.96
CA ASN A 251 -1.26 13.42 11.47
C ASN A 251 -0.94 13.54 9.98
N TYR A 252 -1.82 14.19 9.25
CA TYR A 252 -1.60 14.50 7.84
C TYR A 252 -0.47 15.54 7.67
N LEU A 253 0.48 15.21 6.80
CA LEU A 253 1.65 16.04 6.48
C LEU A 253 1.42 16.76 5.13
N ARG A 254 0.72 17.90 5.16
CA ARG A 254 0.35 18.65 3.94
C ARG A 254 1.56 19.12 3.13
N ASP A 255 2.57 19.62 3.81
CA ASP A 255 3.74 20.27 3.21
C ASP A 255 4.95 19.34 3.13
N ASP A 256 4.71 18.00 3.14
CA ASP A 256 5.77 17.01 3.01
C ASP A 256 6.39 17.06 1.61
N GLN A 257 7.70 17.25 1.54
CA GLN A 257 8.41 17.36 0.26
C GLN A 257 8.43 16.05 -0.53
N SER A 258 8.44 14.90 0.16
CA SER A 258 8.38 13.60 -0.51
C SER A 258 7.00 13.37 -1.12
N LEU A 259 5.93 13.82 -0.46
CA LEU A 259 4.57 13.82 -1.00
C LEU A 259 4.51 14.62 -2.31
N HIS A 260 5.08 15.83 -2.33
CA HIS A 260 5.09 16.66 -3.55
C HIS A 260 5.86 15.99 -4.69
N ARG A 261 7.03 15.40 -4.43
CA ARG A 261 7.79 14.66 -5.46
C ARG A 261 7.01 13.46 -6.00
N MET A 262 6.31 12.71 -5.13
CA MET A 262 5.47 11.56 -5.55
C MET A 262 4.29 12.00 -6.41
N ILE A 263 3.62 13.11 -6.06
CA ILE A 263 2.56 13.71 -6.87
C ILE A 263 3.07 14.09 -8.25
N ASP A 264 4.21 14.77 -8.32
CA ASP A 264 4.83 15.17 -9.57
C ASP A 264 5.25 13.97 -10.41
N ALA A 265 5.81 12.93 -9.76
CA ALA A 265 6.20 11.69 -10.44
C ALA A 265 4.98 10.94 -11.01
N ALA A 266 3.92 10.83 -10.25
CA ALA A 266 2.66 10.22 -10.69
C ALA A 266 2.04 11.01 -11.86
N ASN A 267 1.99 12.34 -11.76
CA ASN A 267 1.45 13.20 -12.82
C ASN A 267 2.24 13.07 -14.12
N ARG A 268 3.56 12.92 -14.07
CA ARG A 268 4.39 12.73 -15.29
C ARG A 268 4.06 11.45 -16.05
N VAL A 269 3.53 10.41 -15.40
CA VAL A 269 3.22 9.13 -16.06
C VAL A 269 1.74 8.97 -16.40
N ILE A 270 0.89 9.79 -15.79
CA ILE A 270 -0.54 9.85 -16.12
C ILE A 270 -0.75 10.66 -17.43
N GLY A 271 0.02 11.69 -17.66
CA GLY A 271 -0.02 12.56 -18.85
C GLY A 271 -0.71 13.85 -18.53
#